data_eb2fb77ea24865be4c061ce3da167189
#
_entry.id   eb2fb77ea24865be4c061ce3da167189
#
_cell.length_a   1.000
_cell.length_b   1.000
_cell.length_c   1.000
_cell.angle_alpha   90.00
_cell.angle_beta   90.00
_cell.angle_gamma   90.00
#
_symmetry.space_group_name_H-M   'P 1'
#
loop_
_entity.id
_entity.type
_entity.pdbx_description
1 polymer ?
#
loop_
_entity_poly.entity_id
_entity_poly.type
_entity_poly.pdbx_seq_one_letter_code
_entity_poly.pdbx_strand_id
1 'polypeptide(L)'
;MELPDADLKTDTAGKRQHFQKDFFYRLVRLKKRKIMGKYQKLIFTILTGQADNKIKFIDLCNLLKKLGFEERVRGSHHIFRKEGIIEKINLQKDGSHAKPYQVKQVRNLIIKYKLMEKI
;
A
#
# COMPACT_ATOMS: atom_id res chain seq x y z
N MET A 1 -19.73 0.28 -17.17
CA MET A 1 -18.87 -0.34 -17.72
C MET A 1 -18.59 -1.56 -17.07
N GLU A 2 -18.41 -2.46 -17.70
CA GLU A 2 -18.29 -3.65 -17.24
C GLU A 2 -17.12 -4.08 -16.98
N LEU A 3 -16.62 -4.01 -16.11
CA LEU A 3 -15.47 -4.39 -15.96
C LEU A 3 -15.29 -5.55 -15.97
N PRO A 4 -15.26 -5.95 -15.63
CA PRO A 4 -14.65 -6.94 -15.56
C PRO A 4 -15.20 -8.16 -15.42
N ASP A 5 -16.05 -8.51 -16.16
CA ASP A 5 -16.49 -9.82 -16.24
C ASP A 5 -15.35 -10.74 -16.47
N ALA A 6 -14.43 -10.34 -17.23
CA ALA A 6 -13.29 -11.19 -17.51
C ALA A 6 -12.56 -11.52 -16.25
N ASP A 7 -12.46 -10.55 -15.37
CA ASP A 7 -11.76 -10.82 -14.15
C ASP A 7 -12.52 -11.78 -13.29
N LEU A 8 -13.79 -11.76 -13.34
CA LEU A 8 -14.56 -12.66 -12.54
C LEU A 8 -14.43 -14.06 -13.01
N LYS A 9 -14.13 -14.25 -14.27
CA LYS A 9 -14.03 -15.56 -14.75
C LYS A 9 -12.77 -16.23 -14.49
N THR A 10 -11.79 -15.54 -14.05
CA THR A 10 -10.54 -16.16 -13.91
C THR A 10 -10.59 -16.85 -12.62
N ASP A 11 -10.17 -17.85 -12.37
CA ASP A 11 -10.18 -18.68 -11.30
C ASP A 11 -10.00 -18.13 -9.97
N THR A 12 -9.55 -18.84 -9.07
CA THR A 12 -9.42 -18.44 -7.73
C THR A 12 -8.43 -17.36 -7.57
N ALA A 13 -7.41 -17.36 -8.36
CA ALA A 13 -6.48 -16.27 -8.30
C ALA A 13 -7.19 -15.02 -8.81
N GLY A 14 -8.09 -15.21 -9.72
CA GLY A 14 -8.84 -14.11 -10.23
C GLY A 14 -9.72 -13.46 -9.21
N LYS A 15 -10.20 -14.22 -8.24
CA LYS A 15 -10.99 -13.61 -7.25
C LYS A 15 -10.21 -12.64 -6.48
N ARG A 16 -9.00 -12.95 -6.13
CA ARG A 16 -8.18 -12.05 -5.38
C ARG A 16 -7.85 -10.82 -6.20
N GLN A 17 -7.58 -11.02 -7.48
CA GLN A 17 -7.29 -9.89 -8.34
C GLN A 17 -8.51 -9.01 -8.53
N HIS A 18 -9.67 -9.61 -8.58
CA HIS A 18 -10.89 -8.85 -8.73
C HIS A 18 -11.10 -7.94 -7.51
N PHE A 19 -10.82 -8.43 -6.32
CA PHE A 19 -10.95 -7.61 -5.13
C PHE A 19 -10.00 -6.43 -5.20
N GLN A 20 -8.76 -6.65 -5.61
CA GLN A 20 -7.79 -5.59 -5.71
C GLN A 20 -8.21 -4.56 -6.76
N LYS A 21 -8.73 -5.02 -7.88
CA LYS A 21 -9.16 -4.12 -8.92
C LYS A 21 -10.34 -3.28 -8.48
N ASP A 22 -11.28 -3.88 -7.75
CA ASP A 22 -12.41 -3.12 -7.24
C ASP A 22 -11.95 -1.98 -6.38
N PHE A 23 -11.01 -2.22 -5.50
CA PHE A 23 -10.53 -1.16 -4.64
C PHE A 23 -9.78 -0.13 -5.45
N PHE A 24 -8.98 -0.56 -6.41
CA PHE A 24 -8.23 0.36 -7.25
C PHE A 24 -9.17 1.26 -8.04
N TYR A 25 -10.22 0.71 -8.62
CA TYR A 25 -11.19 1.52 -9.35
C TYR A 25 -11.89 2.51 -8.44
N ARG A 26 -12.15 2.12 -7.20
CA ARG A 26 -12.75 3.02 -6.24
C ARG A 26 -11.82 4.20 -5.96
N LEU A 27 -10.53 3.92 -5.81
CA LEU A 27 -9.56 4.96 -5.59
C LEU A 27 -9.45 5.90 -6.79
N VAL A 28 -9.51 5.36 -7.99
CA VAL A 28 -9.45 6.17 -9.20
C VAL A 28 -10.64 7.12 -9.24
N ARG A 29 -11.82 6.63 -8.89
CA ARG A 29 -12.99 7.50 -8.88
C ARG A 29 -12.85 8.62 -7.84
N LEU A 30 -12.31 8.30 -6.68
CA LEU A 30 -12.10 9.31 -5.65
C LEU A 30 -11.11 10.35 -6.12
N LYS A 31 -10.07 9.92 -6.81
CA LYS A 31 -9.08 10.85 -7.32
C LYS A 31 -9.69 11.78 -8.34
N LYS A 32 -10.54 11.27 -9.22
CA LYS A 32 -11.18 12.09 -10.21
C LYS A 32 -12.08 13.14 -9.57
N ARG A 33 -12.66 12.83 -8.44
CA ARG A 33 -13.51 13.77 -7.75
C ARG A 33 -12.74 14.66 -6.79
N LYS A 34 -11.43 14.46 -6.72
CA LYS A 34 -10.56 15.26 -5.86
C LYS A 34 -10.97 15.21 -4.40
N ILE A 35 -11.44 14.05 -3.95
CA ILE A 35 -11.83 13.87 -2.57
C ILE A 35 -10.96 12.88 -1.83
N MET A 36 -9.80 12.55 -2.36
CA MET A 36 -8.89 11.66 -1.69
C MET A 36 -8.13 12.39 -0.62
N GLY A 37 -8.03 11.80 0.55
CA GLY A 37 -7.18 12.31 1.61
C GLY A 37 -5.72 11.99 1.34
N LYS A 38 -4.85 12.49 2.21
CA LYS A 38 -3.41 12.34 2.02
C LYS A 38 -2.98 10.89 1.95
N TYR A 39 -3.46 10.05 2.86
CA TYR A 39 -3.02 8.66 2.90
C TYR A 39 -3.63 7.84 1.77
N GLN A 40 -4.83 8.20 1.34
CA GLN A 40 -5.43 7.53 0.20
C GLN A 40 -4.64 7.81 -1.08
N LYS A 41 -4.17 9.05 -1.23
CA LYS A 41 -3.34 9.40 -2.38
C LYS A 41 -2.02 8.63 -2.34
N LEU A 42 -1.44 8.50 -1.16
CA LEU A 42 -0.19 7.78 -1.03
C LEU A 42 -0.38 6.30 -1.35
N ILE A 43 -1.44 5.69 -0.84
CA ILE A 43 -1.72 4.29 -1.16
C ILE A 43 -1.94 4.12 -2.65
N PHE A 44 -2.68 5.05 -3.28
CA PHE A 44 -2.90 4.97 -4.71
C PHE A 44 -1.56 4.98 -5.46
N THR A 45 -0.67 5.89 -5.08
CA THR A 45 0.64 6.00 -5.71
C THR A 45 1.45 4.71 -5.50
N ILE A 46 1.44 4.16 -4.29
CA ILE A 46 2.16 2.93 -4.00
C ILE A 46 1.60 1.77 -4.83
N LEU A 47 0.28 1.68 -4.94
CA LEU A 47 -0.34 0.58 -5.66
C LEU A 47 -0.05 0.63 -7.16
N THR A 48 0.18 1.81 -7.72
CA THR A 48 0.50 1.90 -9.15
C THR A 48 1.89 1.35 -9.44
N GLY A 49 2.80 1.39 -8.47
CA GLY A 49 4.16 0.92 -8.67
C GLY A 49 4.99 1.81 -9.56
N GLN A 50 4.49 3.00 -9.91
CA GLN A 50 5.20 3.84 -10.87
C GLN A 50 6.09 4.89 -10.24
N ALA A 51 6.06 5.03 -8.95
CA ALA A 51 6.82 6.06 -8.26
C ALA A 51 7.59 5.51 -7.06
N ASP A 52 8.03 4.27 -7.14
CA ASP A 52 8.65 3.62 -5.99
C ASP A 52 9.93 4.34 -5.54
N ASN A 53 10.61 5.02 -6.42
CA ASN A 53 11.81 5.74 -6.05
C ASN A 53 11.52 7.18 -5.61
N LYS A 54 10.25 7.58 -5.53
CA LYS A 54 9.89 8.93 -5.15
C LYS A 54 9.09 9.02 -3.87
N ILE A 55 8.96 7.94 -3.13
CA ILE A 55 8.18 7.93 -1.90
C ILE A 55 9.06 8.40 -0.76
N LYS A 56 8.64 9.44 -0.06
CA LYS A 56 9.40 9.93 1.07
C LYS A 56 9.35 8.96 2.22
N PHE A 57 10.49 8.78 2.87
CA PHE A 57 10.59 7.85 3.98
C PHE A 57 9.60 8.16 5.10
N ILE A 58 9.50 9.44 5.48
CA ILE A 58 8.62 9.83 6.56
C ILE A 58 7.16 9.57 6.20
N ASP A 59 6.80 9.75 4.94
CA ASP A 59 5.43 9.51 4.52
C ASP A 59 5.10 8.03 4.59
N LEU A 60 6.04 7.17 4.24
CA LEU A 60 5.82 5.73 4.30
C LEU A 60 5.71 5.28 5.76
N CYS A 61 6.55 5.81 6.64
CA CYS A 61 6.46 5.48 8.06
C CYS A 61 5.12 5.93 8.64
N ASN A 62 4.68 7.12 8.29
CA ASN A 62 3.41 7.63 8.81
C ASN A 62 2.23 6.83 8.27
N LEU A 63 2.31 6.39 7.03
CA LEU A 63 1.28 5.54 6.46
C LEU A 63 1.17 4.22 7.25
N LEU A 64 2.31 3.60 7.53
CA LEU A 64 2.29 2.34 8.26
C LEU A 64 1.70 2.52 9.65
N LYS A 65 2.02 3.63 10.32
CA LYS A 65 1.42 3.89 11.63
C LYS A 65 -0.09 4.12 11.48
N LYS A 66 -0.50 4.81 10.44
CA LYS A 66 -1.93 5.02 10.19
C LYS A 66 -2.65 3.70 9.95
N LEU A 67 -1.96 2.74 9.34
CA LEU A 67 -2.53 1.43 9.08
C LEU A 67 -2.52 0.53 10.33
N GLY A 68 -1.97 1.02 11.43
CA GLY A 68 -2.00 0.28 12.69
C GLY A 68 -0.72 -0.43 13.07
N PHE A 69 0.36 -0.19 12.35
CA PHE A 69 1.63 -0.81 12.70
C PHE A 69 2.30 -0.05 13.83
N GLU A 70 3.00 -0.79 14.66
CA GLU A 70 3.81 -0.19 15.72
C GLU A 70 5.23 -0.09 15.24
N GLU A 71 5.87 1.01 15.51
CA GLU A 71 7.23 1.26 15.08
C GLU A 71 8.22 1.13 16.22
N ARG A 72 9.33 0.43 15.95
CA ARG A 72 10.43 0.36 16.89
C ARG A 72 11.68 0.76 16.12
N VAL A 73 12.42 1.73 16.64
CA VAL A 73 13.61 2.22 15.97
C VAL A 73 14.86 1.64 16.61
N ARG A 74 15.75 1.07 15.79
CA ARG A 74 17.02 0.57 16.27
C ARG A 74 18.06 1.10 15.32
N GLY A 75 18.83 2.08 15.75
CA GLY A 75 19.81 2.74 14.89
C GLY A 75 19.12 3.39 13.71
N SER A 76 19.49 3.01 12.51
CA SER A 76 18.87 3.55 11.31
C SER A 76 17.71 2.69 10.83
N HIS A 77 17.39 1.61 11.57
CA HIS A 77 16.33 0.71 11.15
C HIS A 77 15.02 1.06 11.85
N HIS A 78 13.98 1.19 11.06
CA HIS A 78 12.63 1.45 11.57
C HIS A 78 11.82 0.18 11.32
N ILE A 79 11.53 -0.55 12.39
CA ILE A 79 10.89 -1.85 12.30
C ILE A 79 9.42 -1.72 12.65
N PHE A 80 8.58 -2.20 11.74
CA PHE A 80 7.12 -2.08 11.90
C PHE A 80 6.50 -3.46 12.03
N ARG A 81 5.64 -3.61 13.02
CA ARG A 81 4.90 -4.85 13.23
C ARG A 81 3.45 -4.55 13.51
N LYS A 82 2.57 -5.46 13.13
CA LYS A 82 1.17 -5.31 13.40
C LYS A 82 0.60 -6.68 13.77
N GLU A 83 -0.26 -6.70 14.79
CA GLU A 83 -0.89 -7.94 15.17
C GLU A 83 -1.71 -8.48 14.03
N GLY A 84 -1.64 -9.75 13.78
CA GLY A 84 -2.34 -10.38 12.66
C GLY A 84 -1.53 -10.41 11.38
N ILE A 85 -0.37 -9.77 11.36
CA ILE A 85 0.50 -9.79 10.19
C ILE A 85 1.81 -10.44 10.60
N ILE A 86 2.15 -11.52 9.91
CA ILE A 86 3.35 -12.26 10.25
C ILE A 86 4.60 -11.51 9.88
N GLU A 87 4.57 -10.85 8.76
CA GLU A 87 5.77 -10.18 8.26
C GLU A 87 6.10 -8.93 9.07
N LYS A 88 7.39 -8.69 9.20
CA LYS A 88 7.87 -7.51 9.84
C LYS A 88 8.44 -6.64 8.74
N ILE A 89 8.20 -5.35 8.78
CA ILE A 89 8.69 -4.42 7.79
C ILE A 89 9.87 -3.68 8.38
N ASN A 90 11.03 -3.71 7.70
CA ASN A 90 12.21 -3.04 8.18
C ASN A 90 12.56 -1.96 7.17
N LEU A 91 12.37 -0.70 7.53
CA LEU A 91 12.64 0.41 6.64
C LEU A 91 13.90 1.16 7.05
N GLN A 92 14.61 1.64 6.06
CA GLN A 92 15.80 2.40 6.28
C GLN A 92 15.83 3.51 5.25
N LYS A 93 16.19 4.72 5.64
CA LYS A 93 16.20 5.81 4.70
C LYS A 93 17.27 5.70 3.67
N ASP A 94 17.01 6.24 2.50
CA ASP A 94 18.00 6.44 1.48
C ASP A 94 17.88 7.92 1.16
N GLY A 95 18.69 8.74 1.81
CA GLY A 95 18.51 10.18 1.78
C GLY A 95 17.21 10.52 2.49
N SER A 96 16.30 11.18 1.81
CA SER A 96 15.00 11.48 2.37
C SER A 96 13.93 10.51 1.88
N HIS A 97 14.30 9.52 1.09
CA HIS A 97 13.32 8.63 0.48
C HIS A 97 13.38 7.22 1.03
N ALA A 98 12.32 6.48 0.84
CA ALA A 98 12.31 5.05 1.11
C ALA A 98 12.98 4.35 -0.06
N LYS A 99 13.59 3.21 0.20
CA LYS A 99 14.22 2.45 -0.88
C LYS A 99 13.12 1.77 -1.71
N PRO A 100 13.30 1.71 -3.02
CA PRO A 100 12.24 1.16 -3.88
C PRO A 100 11.79 -0.25 -3.50
N TYR A 101 12.73 -1.12 -3.09
CA TYR A 101 12.34 -2.47 -2.75
C TYR A 101 11.52 -2.52 -1.46
N GLN A 102 11.69 -1.52 -0.59
CA GLN A 102 10.89 -1.42 0.62
C GLN A 102 9.48 -0.96 0.29
N VAL A 103 9.34 -0.04 -0.65
CA VAL A 103 8.02 0.39 -1.12
C VAL A 103 7.29 -0.80 -1.71
N LYS A 104 8.00 -1.63 -2.48
CA LYS A 104 7.40 -2.82 -3.07
C LYS A 104 6.95 -3.80 -1.97
N GLN A 105 7.75 -3.96 -0.92
CA GLN A 105 7.40 -4.83 0.18
C GLN A 105 6.11 -4.34 0.86
N VAL A 106 6.02 -3.03 1.11
CA VAL A 106 4.82 -2.45 1.73
C VAL A 106 3.61 -2.65 0.82
N ARG A 107 3.77 -2.43 -0.48
CA ARG A 107 2.69 -2.65 -1.44
C ARG A 107 2.17 -4.07 -1.37
N ASN A 108 3.08 -5.04 -1.34
CA ASN A 108 2.68 -6.44 -1.31
C ASN A 108 1.91 -6.76 -0.02
N LEU A 109 2.29 -6.17 1.10
CA LEU A 109 1.57 -6.40 2.35
C LEU A 109 0.22 -5.72 2.35
N ILE A 110 0.13 -4.51 1.79
CA ILE A 110 -1.15 -3.82 1.67
C ILE A 110 -2.13 -4.69 0.88
N ILE A 111 -1.67 -5.27 -0.21
CA ILE A 111 -2.51 -6.10 -1.05
C ILE A 111 -2.85 -7.42 -0.33
N LYS A 112 -1.84 -8.07 0.24
CA LYS A 112 -2.04 -9.38 0.85
C LYS A 112 -3.04 -9.34 1.99
N TYR A 113 -2.95 -8.31 2.82
CA TYR A 113 -3.80 -8.23 4.01
C TYR A 113 -4.93 -7.23 3.86
N LYS A 114 -5.15 -6.73 2.65
CA LYS A 114 -6.25 -5.80 2.35
C LYS A 114 -6.23 -4.58 3.25
N LEU A 115 -5.04 -4.06 3.49
CA LEU A 115 -4.88 -2.95 4.43
C LEU A 115 -5.45 -1.64 3.91
N MET A 116 -5.65 -1.53 2.58
CA MET A 116 -6.18 -0.33 2.01
C MET A 116 -7.59 -0.05 2.52
N GLU A 117 -8.28 -1.03 3.05
CA GLU A 117 -9.62 -0.82 3.56
C GLU A 117 -9.63 -0.18 4.94
N LYS A 118 -8.46 0.00 5.53
CA LYS A 118 -8.37 0.58 6.86
C LYS A 118 -8.35 2.10 6.86
N ILE A 119 -8.30 2.72 5.73
CA ILE A 119 -8.21 4.19 5.69
C ILE A 119 -9.37 4.81 4.97
#